data_f2349f247d2a668dc4d16a37aeae9472
#
_entry.id   f2349f247d2a668dc4d16a37aeae9472
#
_cell.length_a   1.000
_cell.length_b   1.000
_cell.length_c   1.000
_cell.angle_alpha   90.00
_cell.angle_beta   90.00
_cell.angle_gamma   90.00
#
_symmetry.space_group_name_H-M   'P 1'
#
loop_
_entity.id
_entity.type
_entity.pdbx_description
1 polymer ?
#
loop_
_entity_poly.entity_id
_entity_poly.type
_entity_poly.pdbx_seq_one_letter_code
_entity_poly.pdbx_strand_id
1 'polypeptide(L)'
;RQRQMCIRDRHIQQTKQRILVEEIRANVRKEDRIIDTLEPVLNQHRLIVDRGVIEWDYSSNKDSAPESRLLYMLFYQMSRMCREKYAVKHDDRLDCLAQAVKYYVDALSISAREQIKLRKREEWDDMLEAWFDDPQSAANHLVLGMDVEQRREARGLEGKKSYHNWV
;
A
#
# COMPACT_ATOMS: atom_id res chain seq x y z
N ARG A 1 26.58 3.98 12.88
CA ARG A 1 26.64 3.90 11.41
C ARG A 1 27.57 2.82 10.91
N GLN A 2 28.84 2.75 11.35
CA GLN A 2 29.81 1.74 10.88
C GLN A 2 29.39 0.29 11.14
N ARG A 3 28.78 -0.04 12.31
CA ARG A 3 28.37 -1.43 12.63
C ARG A 3 27.27 -1.99 11.71
N GLN A 4 26.30 -1.17 11.34
CA GLN A 4 25.22 -1.63 10.44
C GLN A 4 25.73 -1.86 9.01
N MET A 5 26.64 -1.03 8.51
CA MET A 5 27.31 -1.24 7.24
C MET A 5 28.07 -2.57 7.20
N CYS A 6 28.83 -2.87 8.26
CA CYS A 6 29.60 -4.12 8.33
C CYS A 6 28.72 -5.38 8.36
N ILE A 7 27.56 -5.33 9.02
CA ILE A 7 26.61 -6.46 9.06
C ILE A 7 26.02 -6.70 7.68
N ARG A 8 25.58 -5.65 7.00
CA ARG A 8 25.05 -5.71 5.64
C ARG A 8 26.07 -6.29 4.67
N ASP A 9 27.29 -5.75 4.66
CA ASP A 9 28.34 -6.16 3.73
C ASP A 9 28.74 -7.62 3.96
N ARG A 10 28.81 -8.06 5.21
CA ARG A 10 29.05 -9.46 5.57
C ARG A 10 27.94 -10.37 5.07
N HIS A 11 26.67 -9.97 5.23
CA HIS A 11 25.54 -10.75 4.76
C HIS A 11 25.52 -10.89 3.24
N ILE A 12 25.76 -9.79 2.51
CA ILE A 12 25.89 -9.79 1.05
C ILE A 12 27.01 -10.72 0.59
N GLN A 13 28.18 -10.70 1.26
CA GLN A 13 29.29 -11.59 0.96
C GLN A 13 28.96 -13.06 1.19
N GLN A 14 28.25 -13.37 2.27
CA GLN A 14 27.87 -14.74 2.61
C GLN A 14 26.78 -15.33 1.70
N THR A 15 25.78 -14.54 1.36
CA THR A 15 24.63 -15.01 0.57
C THR A 15 24.81 -14.84 -0.93
N LYS A 16 25.81 -14.06 -1.38
CA LYS A 16 26.01 -13.65 -2.78
C LYS A 16 24.78 -12.97 -3.43
N GLN A 17 23.81 -12.58 -2.63
CA GLN A 17 22.61 -11.90 -3.06
C GLN A 17 22.83 -10.37 -2.99
N ARG A 18 22.53 -9.67 -4.09
CA ARG A 18 22.48 -8.21 -4.09
C ARG A 18 21.17 -7.75 -3.47
N ILE A 19 21.21 -7.55 -2.16
CA ILE A 19 20.07 -7.00 -1.42
C ILE A 19 20.17 -5.49 -1.42
N LEU A 20 19.18 -4.81 -1.99
CA LEU A 20 19.04 -3.37 -1.87
C LEU A 20 18.61 -3.06 -0.44
N VAL A 21 19.47 -2.38 0.31
CA VAL A 21 19.16 -1.92 1.66
C VAL A 21 18.98 -0.41 1.65
N GLU A 22 17.78 0.02 1.94
CA GLU A 22 17.42 1.43 2.05
C GLU A 22 17.38 1.86 3.52
N GLU A 23 18.01 3.00 3.85
CA GLU A 23 18.00 3.55 5.20
C GLU A 23 16.72 4.36 5.41
N ILE A 24 15.84 3.89 6.28
CA ILE A 24 14.63 4.62 6.66
C ILE A 24 14.93 5.49 7.89
N ARG A 25 14.76 6.80 7.75
CA ARG A 25 14.88 7.76 8.85
C ARG A 25 13.49 8.14 9.36
N ALA A 26 13.26 7.91 10.64
CA ALA A 26 12.02 8.30 11.29
C ALA A 26 12.24 9.57 12.13
N ASN A 27 11.48 10.61 11.83
CA ASN A 27 11.49 11.89 12.58
C ASN A 27 10.30 11.99 13.55
N VAL A 28 9.44 10.98 13.61
CA VAL A 28 8.23 10.93 14.42
C VAL A 28 8.41 9.88 15.51
N ARG A 29 7.71 10.04 16.63
CA ARG A 29 7.69 9.05 17.71
C ARG A 29 7.31 7.67 17.17
N LYS A 30 7.93 6.62 17.70
CA LYS A 30 7.75 5.25 17.24
C LYS A 30 6.29 4.81 17.34
N GLU A 31 5.66 5.07 18.47
CA GLU A 31 4.28 4.69 18.76
C GLU A 31 3.30 5.38 17.78
N ASP A 32 3.44 6.69 17.58
CA ASP A 32 2.59 7.44 16.66
C ASP A 32 2.77 6.94 15.22
N ARG A 33 4.01 6.70 14.79
CA ARG A 33 4.30 6.16 13.45
C ARG A 33 3.64 4.81 13.20
N ILE A 34 3.71 3.90 14.18
CA ILE A 34 3.11 2.57 14.07
C ILE A 34 1.60 2.68 13.93
N ILE A 35 0.96 3.46 14.81
CA ILE A 35 -0.49 3.63 14.82
C ILE A 35 -0.96 4.32 13.55
N ASP A 36 -0.36 5.45 13.18
CA ASP A 36 -0.76 6.23 12.00
C ASP A 36 -0.60 5.45 10.69
N THR A 37 0.30 4.45 10.68
CA THR A 37 0.49 3.58 9.52
C THR A 37 -0.51 2.40 9.51
N LEU A 38 -0.69 1.73 10.64
CA LEU A 38 -1.48 0.49 10.69
C LEU A 38 -2.99 0.74 10.84
N GLU A 39 -3.40 1.75 11.61
CA GLU A 39 -4.81 2.03 11.89
C GLU A 39 -5.65 2.22 10.60
N PRO A 40 -5.25 3.04 9.60
CA PRO A 40 -6.03 3.19 8.38
C PRO A 40 -6.15 1.89 7.58
N VAL A 41 -5.08 1.10 7.53
CA VAL A 41 -5.02 -0.14 6.75
C VAL A 41 -5.87 -1.23 7.39
N LEU A 42 -5.89 -1.31 8.73
CA LEU A 42 -6.72 -2.24 9.49
C LEU A 42 -8.20 -1.85 9.40
N ASN A 43 -8.54 -0.57 9.59
CA ASN A 43 -9.92 -0.08 9.50
C ASN A 43 -10.53 -0.27 8.10
N GLN A 44 -9.70 -0.24 7.06
CA GLN A 44 -10.12 -0.49 5.68
C GLN A 44 -10.08 -1.98 5.30
N HIS A 45 -9.76 -2.87 6.23
CA HIS A 45 -9.61 -4.33 6.00
C HIS A 45 -8.63 -4.68 4.86
N ARG A 46 -7.60 -3.86 4.66
CA ARG A 46 -6.60 -4.05 3.60
C ARG A 46 -5.45 -4.96 3.99
N LEU A 47 -5.28 -5.24 5.28
CA LEU A 47 -4.29 -6.17 5.79
C LEU A 47 -4.93 -7.54 5.96
N ILE A 48 -4.56 -8.47 5.10
CA ILE A 48 -4.99 -9.86 5.13
C ILE A 48 -3.83 -10.68 5.72
N VAL A 49 -4.14 -11.47 6.72
CA VAL A 49 -3.14 -12.31 7.41
C VAL A 49 -3.49 -13.77 7.20
N ASP A 50 -2.50 -14.53 6.72
CA ASP A 50 -2.63 -15.99 6.63
C ASP A 50 -2.66 -16.63 8.03
N ARG A 51 -3.51 -17.65 8.18
CA ARG A 51 -3.67 -18.36 9.45
C ARG A 51 -2.36 -19.00 9.94
N GLY A 52 -1.56 -19.49 9.01
CA GLY A 52 -0.24 -20.07 9.34
C GLY A 52 0.70 -19.07 10.00
N VAL A 53 0.60 -17.77 9.67
CA VAL A 53 1.40 -16.72 10.32
C VAL A 53 1.01 -16.56 11.79
N ILE A 54 -0.27 -16.68 12.13
CA ILE A 54 -0.76 -16.61 13.51
C ILE A 54 -0.24 -17.82 14.31
N GLU A 55 -0.33 -19.00 13.74
CA GLU A 55 0.16 -20.22 14.35
C GLU A 55 1.68 -20.19 14.54
N TRP A 56 2.40 -19.64 13.56
CA TRP A 56 3.85 -19.47 13.63
C TRP A 56 4.26 -18.44 14.69
N ASP A 57 3.58 -17.30 14.80
CA ASP A 57 3.84 -16.29 15.81
C ASP A 57 3.71 -16.88 17.23
N TYR A 58 2.68 -17.71 17.45
CA TYR A 58 2.50 -18.43 18.69
C TYR A 58 3.60 -19.47 18.94
N SER A 59 3.95 -20.27 17.92
CA SER A 59 4.90 -21.37 18.06
C SER A 59 6.35 -20.90 18.18
N SER A 60 6.72 -19.80 17.53
CA SER A 60 8.08 -19.25 17.50
C SER A 60 8.58 -18.78 18.89
N ASN A 61 7.67 -18.55 19.83
CA ASN A 61 8.01 -18.07 21.18
C ASN A 61 7.86 -19.16 22.25
N LYS A 62 7.72 -20.44 21.89
CA LYS A 62 7.53 -21.53 22.82
C LYS A 62 8.69 -21.72 23.80
N ASP A 63 9.91 -21.42 23.34
CA ASP A 63 11.14 -21.57 24.14
C ASP A 63 11.39 -20.42 25.14
N SER A 64 10.59 -19.33 24.99
CA SER A 64 10.64 -18.21 25.92
C SER A 64 9.94 -18.53 27.24
N ALA A 65 10.39 -17.90 28.34
CA ALA A 65 9.74 -18.03 29.63
C ALA A 65 8.23 -17.70 29.53
N PRO A 66 7.34 -18.48 30.19
CA PRO A 66 5.89 -18.30 30.06
C PRO A 66 5.40 -16.88 30.31
N GLU A 67 6.03 -16.17 31.26
CA GLU A 67 5.68 -14.80 31.63
C GLU A 67 6.02 -13.77 30.53
N SER A 68 7.07 -14.02 29.76
CA SER A 68 7.55 -13.10 28.70
C SER A 68 7.07 -13.47 27.31
N ARG A 69 6.56 -14.70 27.12
CA ARG A 69 6.16 -15.23 25.81
C ARG A 69 5.22 -14.29 25.04
N LEU A 70 4.19 -13.81 25.71
CA LEU A 70 3.19 -12.93 25.09
C LEU A 70 3.78 -11.61 24.63
N LEU A 71 4.77 -11.08 25.34
CA LEU A 71 5.39 -9.79 25.02
C LEU A 71 6.11 -9.79 23.66
N TYR A 72 6.54 -10.96 23.19
CA TYR A 72 7.23 -11.12 21.91
C TYR A 72 6.31 -11.52 20.76
N MET A 73 5.01 -11.73 21.01
CA MET A 73 4.04 -12.07 19.97
C MET A 73 3.54 -10.82 19.25
N LEU A 74 3.57 -10.85 17.92
CA LEU A 74 3.13 -9.74 17.07
C LEU A 74 1.67 -9.35 17.34
N PHE A 75 0.77 -10.34 17.38
CA PHE A 75 -0.66 -10.06 17.57
C PHE A 75 -0.99 -9.56 18.98
N TYR A 76 -0.23 -9.98 19.98
CA TYR A 76 -0.33 -9.42 21.33
C TYR A 76 0.15 -7.96 21.35
N GLN A 77 1.30 -7.67 20.75
CA GLN A 77 1.82 -6.30 20.62
C GLN A 77 0.80 -5.39 19.91
N MET A 78 0.20 -5.89 18.81
CA MET A 78 -0.81 -5.17 18.06
C MET A 78 -2.05 -4.84 18.91
N SER A 79 -2.53 -5.79 19.73
CA SER A 79 -3.71 -5.60 20.58
C SER A 79 -3.49 -4.63 21.75
N ARG A 80 -2.24 -4.39 22.13
CA ARG A 80 -1.85 -3.54 23.26
C ARG A 80 -1.29 -2.19 22.87
N MET A 81 -1.07 -1.96 21.56
CA MET A 81 -0.49 -0.73 21.09
C MET A 81 -1.43 0.45 21.29
N CYS A 82 -0.95 1.50 21.93
CA CYS A 82 -1.64 2.78 22.09
C CYS A 82 -0.65 3.95 21.98
N ARG A 83 -1.15 5.17 21.93
CA ARG A 83 -0.34 6.40 21.76
C ARG A 83 0.48 6.77 23.02
N GLU A 84 0.33 6.02 24.09
CA GLU A 84 1.11 6.22 25.29
C GLU A 84 2.53 5.69 25.11
N LYS A 85 3.50 6.40 25.69
CA LYS A 85 4.90 5.92 25.68
C LYS A 85 5.02 4.62 26.45
N TYR A 86 5.78 3.71 25.88
CA TYR A 86 6.07 2.42 26.51
C TYR A 86 4.84 1.54 26.80
N ALA A 87 3.74 1.77 26.10
CA ALA A 87 2.55 0.90 26.19
C ALA A 87 2.86 -0.57 25.92
N VAL A 88 3.79 -0.81 25.01
CA VAL A 88 4.30 -2.14 24.68
C VAL A 88 5.80 -2.17 24.98
N LYS A 89 6.23 -3.08 25.82
CA LYS A 89 7.63 -3.22 26.26
C LYS A 89 8.56 -3.68 25.11
N HIS A 90 8.07 -4.55 24.26
CA HIS A 90 8.77 -5.07 23.09
C HIS A 90 7.84 -4.85 21.87
N ASP A 91 8.15 -3.91 21.03
CA ASP A 91 7.34 -3.48 19.88
C ASP A 91 8.06 -3.67 18.54
N ASP A 92 9.21 -4.36 18.56
CA ASP A 92 10.07 -4.47 17.37
C ASP A 92 9.40 -5.19 16.20
N ARG A 93 8.61 -6.25 16.45
CA ARG A 93 7.87 -6.95 15.41
C ARG A 93 6.79 -6.08 14.80
N LEU A 94 6.10 -5.31 15.64
CA LEU A 94 5.05 -4.40 15.21
C LEU A 94 5.64 -3.21 14.42
N ASP A 95 6.78 -2.71 14.82
CA ASP A 95 7.49 -1.66 14.08
C ASP A 95 7.96 -2.15 12.71
N CYS A 96 8.51 -3.35 12.61
CA CYS A 96 8.85 -3.97 11.33
C CYS A 96 7.63 -4.11 10.42
N LEU A 97 6.49 -4.57 10.96
CA LEU A 97 5.24 -4.67 10.20
C LEU A 97 4.79 -3.29 9.70
N ALA A 98 4.80 -2.28 10.56
CA ALA A 98 4.41 -0.92 10.19
C ALA A 98 5.29 -0.35 9.08
N GLN A 99 6.61 -0.59 9.13
CA GLN A 99 7.53 -0.15 8.08
C GLN A 99 7.25 -0.86 6.75
N ALA A 100 7.02 -2.18 6.78
CA ALA A 100 6.66 -2.94 5.58
C ALA A 100 5.33 -2.46 4.98
N VAL A 101 4.30 -2.28 5.80
CA VAL A 101 2.99 -1.78 5.36
C VAL A 101 3.12 -0.39 4.74
N LYS A 102 3.88 0.51 5.37
CA LYS A 102 4.12 1.85 4.81
C LYS A 102 4.75 1.78 3.43
N TYR A 103 5.79 0.97 3.26
CA TYR A 103 6.45 0.79 1.97
C TYR A 103 5.47 0.33 0.88
N TYR A 104 4.64 -0.67 1.17
CA TYR A 104 3.67 -1.18 0.21
C TYR A 104 2.52 -0.19 -0.07
N VAL A 105 2.04 0.52 0.93
CA VAL A 105 1.01 1.56 0.75
C VAL A 105 1.54 2.68 -0.13
N ASP A 106 2.78 3.13 0.08
CA ASP A 106 3.41 4.15 -0.74
C ASP A 106 3.62 3.66 -2.18
N ALA A 107 4.11 2.43 -2.37
CA ALA A 107 4.28 1.82 -3.69
C ALA A 107 2.96 1.68 -4.46
N LEU A 108 1.90 1.20 -3.80
CA LEU A 108 0.57 1.10 -4.39
C LEU A 108 -0.03 2.47 -4.74
N SER A 109 0.23 3.50 -3.93
CA SER A 109 -0.25 4.86 -4.20
C SER A 109 0.42 5.47 -5.44
N ILE A 110 1.69 5.18 -5.67
CA ILE A 110 2.42 5.61 -6.88
C ILE A 110 1.82 4.93 -8.11
N SER A 111 1.65 3.61 -8.08
CA SER A 111 1.04 2.85 -9.17
C SER A 111 -0.37 3.33 -9.52
N ALA A 112 -1.20 3.60 -8.52
CA ALA A 112 -2.55 4.14 -8.74
C ALA A 112 -2.52 5.53 -9.42
N ARG A 113 -1.59 6.40 -9.01
CA ARG A 113 -1.41 7.73 -9.64
C ARG A 113 -0.94 7.61 -11.09
N GLU A 114 -0.07 6.66 -11.39
CA GLU A 114 0.39 6.41 -12.76
C GLU A 114 -0.75 5.91 -13.64
N GLN A 115 -1.56 4.99 -13.16
CA GLN A 115 -2.75 4.50 -13.86
C GLN A 115 -3.75 5.62 -14.13
N ILE A 116 -3.99 6.51 -13.16
CA ILE A 116 -4.86 7.68 -13.36
C ILE A 116 -4.30 8.61 -14.44
N LYS A 117 -2.98 8.82 -14.46
CA LYS A 117 -2.33 9.64 -15.50
C LYS A 117 -2.45 9.01 -16.89
N LEU A 118 -2.25 7.69 -17.01
CA LEU A 118 -2.41 6.97 -18.25
C LEU A 118 -3.84 7.07 -18.78
N ARG A 119 -4.84 6.79 -17.92
CA ARG A 119 -6.24 6.91 -18.30
C ARG A 119 -6.63 8.32 -18.75
N LYS A 120 -6.16 9.35 -18.04
CA LYS A 120 -6.39 10.74 -18.49
C LYS A 120 -5.75 11.04 -19.84
N ARG A 121 -4.56 10.48 -20.13
CA ARG A 121 -3.90 10.63 -21.42
C ARG A 121 -4.73 9.97 -22.53
N GLU A 122 -5.18 8.74 -22.31
CA GLU A 122 -6.06 8.03 -23.24
C GLU A 122 -7.36 8.82 -23.51
N GLU A 123 -8.01 9.34 -22.46
CA GLU A 123 -9.19 10.19 -22.59
C GLU A 123 -8.92 11.46 -23.43
N TRP A 124 -7.72 12.06 -23.28
CA TRP A 124 -7.30 13.20 -24.09
C TRP A 124 -7.03 12.82 -25.55
N ASP A 125 -6.37 11.71 -25.80
CA ASP A 125 -6.06 11.22 -27.14
C ASP A 125 -7.37 10.87 -27.88
N ASP A 126 -8.31 10.20 -27.23
CA ASP A 126 -9.65 9.92 -27.76
C ASP A 126 -10.43 11.20 -28.08
N MET A 127 -10.30 12.22 -27.22
CA MET A 127 -10.94 13.51 -27.44
C MET A 127 -10.34 14.26 -28.64
N LEU A 128 -9.03 14.19 -28.81
CA LEU A 128 -8.33 14.78 -29.95
C LEU A 128 -8.70 14.06 -31.25
N GLU A 129 -8.76 12.73 -31.28
CA GLU A 129 -9.24 11.97 -32.46
C GLU A 129 -10.66 12.38 -32.82
N ALA A 130 -11.57 12.44 -31.85
CA ALA A 130 -12.93 12.86 -32.06
C ALA A 130 -13.04 14.32 -32.63
N TRP A 131 -12.11 15.18 -32.21
CA TRP A 131 -12.04 16.57 -32.71
C TRP A 131 -11.51 16.62 -34.12
N PHE A 132 -10.58 15.79 -34.51
CA PHE A 132 -10.09 15.73 -35.90
C PHE A 132 -11.13 15.14 -36.85
N ASP A 133 -11.92 14.15 -36.40
CA ASP A 133 -12.95 13.52 -37.22
C ASP A 133 -14.17 14.43 -37.44
N ASP A 134 -14.60 15.18 -36.42
CA ASP A 134 -15.72 16.13 -36.50
C ASP A 134 -15.47 17.32 -35.57
N PRO A 135 -14.75 18.35 -36.05
CA PRO A 135 -14.41 19.52 -35.24
C PRO A 135 -15.63 20.32 -34.76
N GLN A 136 -16.72 20.31 -35.53
CA GLN A 136 -17.94 21.07 -35.21
C GLN A 136 -18.72 20.41 -34.05
N SER A 137 -18.84 19.08 -34.07
CA SER A 137 -19.45 18.33 -33.01
C SER A 137 -18.62 18.38 -31.70
N ALA A 138 -17.30 18.27 -31.81
CA ALA A 138 -16.39 18.32 -30.66
C ALA A 138 -16.39 19.71 -29.99
N ALA A 139 -16.43 20.80 -30.76
CA ALA A 139 -16.53 22.18 -30.24
C ALA A 139 -17.84 22.38 -29.45
N ASN A 140 -18.96 21.88 -29.96
CA ASN A 140 -20.24 21.95 -29.27
C ASN A 140 -20.23 21.18 -27.95
N HIS A 141 -19.55 20.03 -27.87
CA HIS A 141 -19.42 19.24 -26.64
C HIS A 141 -18.53 19.93 -25.60
N LEU A 142 -17.47 20.60 -25.98
CA LEU A 142 -16.63 21.39 -25.10
C LEU A 142 -17.38 22.58 -24.48
N VAL A 143 -18.18 23.26 -25.28
CA VAL A 143 -18.96 24.46 -24.86
C VAL A 143 -20.12 24.06 -23.95
N LEU A 144 -20.74 22.91 -24.17
CA LEU A 144 -21.93 22.46 -23.42
C LEU A 144 -21.60 21.61 -22.18
N GLY A 145 -20.34 21.32 -21.89
CA GLY A 145 -19.92 20.59 -20.70
C GLY A 145 -20.49 19.16 -20.59
N MET A 146 -20.87 18.55 -21.70
CA MET A 146 -21.41 17.18 -21.71
C MET A 146 -20.33 16.17 -21.34
N ASP A 147 -20.65 15.26 -20.43
CA ASP A 147 -19.80 14.16 -20.01
C ASP A 147 -19.55 13.13 -21.14
N VAL A 148 -18.42 12.43 -21.11
CA VAL A 148 -18.01 11.44 -22.13
C VAL A 148 -19.05 10.32 -22.31
N GLU A 149 -19.75 9.91 -21.24
CA GLU A 149 -20.83 8.94 -21.30
C GLU A 149 -22.05 9.43 -22.09
N GLN A 150 -22.47 10.67 -21.86
CA GLN A 150 -23.57 11.30 -22.59
C GLN A 150 -23.27 11.44 -24.10
N ARG A 151 -21.99 11.56 -24.48
CA ARG A 151 -21.55 11.58 -25.89
C ARG A 151 -21.69 10.21 -26.56
N ARG A 152 -21.39 9.13 -25.86
CA ARG A 152 -21.57 7.76 -26.40
C ARG A 152 -23.04 7.43 -26.63
N GLU A 153 -23.90 7.84 -25.72
CA GLU A 153 -25.35 7.65 -25.84
C GLU A 153 -25.93 8.48 -26.99
N ALA A 154 -25.50 9.76 -27.14
CA ALA A 154 -25.96 10.65 -28.20
C ALA A 154 -25.55 10.18 -29.62
N ARG A 155 -24.44 9.42 -29.75
CA ARG A 155 -23.98 8.83 -31.02
C ARG A 155 -24.60 7.46 -31.34
N GLY A 156 -25.53 6.95 -30.51
CA GLY A 156 -26.15 5.66 -30.73
C GLY A 156 -25.19 4.47 -30.65
N LEU A 157 -23.98 4.67 -30.12
CA LEU A 157 -23.00 3.64 -29.86
C LEU A 157 -23.32 3.04 -28.49
N GLU A 158 -24.39 2.24 -28.43
CA GLU A 158 -24.60 1.37 -27.28
C GLU A 158 -23.44 0.38 -27.17
N GLY A 159 -22.41 0.79 -26.49
CA GLY A 159 -21.27 -0.04 -26.18
C GLY A 159 -21.69 -1.16 -25.26
N LYS A 160 -21.49 -2.40 -25.69
CA LYS A 160 -21.66 -3.61 -24.89
C LYS A 160 -21.06 -3.39 -23.51
N LYS A 161 -21.92 -3.33 -22.48
CA LYS A 161 -21.51 -3.34 -21.07
C LYS A 161 -20.80 -4.64 -20.80
N SER A 162 -19.48 -4.61 -20.74
CA SER A 162 -18.68 -5.71 -20.22
C SER A 162 -18.81 -5.69 -18.69
N TYR A 163 -19.80 -6.41 -18.20
CA TYR A 163 -19.87 -6.73 -16.78
C TYR A 163 -18.79 -7.76 -16.47
N HIS A 164 -17.69 -7.32 -15.92
CA HIS A 164 -16.80 -8.23 -15.21
C HIS A 164 -17.41 -8.43 -13.83
N ASN A 165 -18.13 -9.55 -13.67
CA ASN A 165 -18.51 -10.07 -12.37
C ASN A 165 -17.23 -10.49 -11.65
N TRP A 166 -16.92 -9.79 -10.57
CA TRP A 166 -15.99 -10.27 -9.56
C TRP A 166 -16.79 -11.13 -8.59
N VAL A 167 -16.57 -12.44 -8.64
CA VAL A 167 -16.93 -13.42 -7.60
C VAL A 167 -15.73 -13.57 -6.67
#